data_ab714468b7ae55ea68a1de1a02b9757b
#
_entry.id   ab714468b7ae55ea68a1de1a02b9757b
#
_cell.length_a   1.000
_cell.length_b   1.000
_cell.length_c   1.000
_cell.angle_alpha   90.00
_cell.angle_beta   90.00
_cell.angle_gamma   90.00
#
_symmetry.space_group_name_H-M   'P 1'
#
loop_
_entity.id
_entity.type
_entity.pdbx_description
1 polymer ?
#
loop_
_entity_poly.entity_id
_entity_poly.type
_entity_poly.pdbx_seq_one_letter_code
_entity_poly.pdbx_strand_id
1 'polypeptide(L)'
;MRRSSSILIMILSCLALGFVSWHLTFELPAAAAQSAQSPELVRASNPVPRVSKPGDPPTLVSSVAPPGSAMYVAKRGDTLSLVAHRFLSQTSFLTSTELADAIRKASGNPQGTYLKSGQELIVPGILPAPIVEKTIPVPRDFEVRAVYLTGVMAASDRGLRIIRRWRELGGNAVVFDVKDSDGSVNIPFDHPLAGSHHIAIHDLPKFTHFLHSQGMHAIARVAIFRDERLVVAHPELAVKSHRTGQPWRENGKLVWTDPSQPKVQEYDIAVAKRAAEAGVDEVQFDYVRFPAEGDQKDASFVFQTAHPTWHRSEVIADFLKHAYAELHPAGVLLSLDVFGIMAWQRPVDLGHTGQDIVQMAKYCDVLSPMIYPSHFFGMDGIAHPGDAPEHFIGESMKRFELITKGSDVVIRPWLQAFRWRTKTYSPKYIEVQVETAKNTGGIGFLFWNASNDYSKPYAAMPEMRAAKGQYFRGDELPNPVQAGLASNPAATTDRSGIDK
;
A
#
# COMPACT_ATOMS: atom_id res chain seq x y z
N MET A 1 35.80 -33.63 3.74
CA MET A 1 35.34 -32.40 3.04
C MET A 1 33.91 -32.60 2.57
N ARG A 2 32.95 -32.40 3.43
CA ARG A 2 31.48 -32.36 3.14
C ARG A 2 30.81 -31.60 4.25
N ARG A 3 30.80 -30.26 4.20
CA ARG A 3 29.98 -29.37 5.01
C ARG A 3 29.89 -28.02 4.32
N SER A 4 29.05 -27.88 3.28
CA SER A 4 28.83 -26.59 2.63
C SER A 4 27.44 -26.38 2.03
N SER A 5 26.51 -27.35 2.14
CA SER A 5 25.23 -27.26 1.42
C SER A 5 24.00 -26.98 2.29
N SER A 6 24.16 -26.82 3.61
CA SER A 6 23.01 -26.75 4.52
C SER A 6 22.65 -25.34 5.04
N ILE A 7 23.39 -24.31 4.68
CA ILE A 7 23.21 -22.96 5.27
C ILE A 7 22.17 -22.12 4.55
N LEU A 8 21.95 -22.35 3.25
CA LEU A 8 21.02 -21.54 2.44
C LEU A 8 19.53 -21.84 2.72
N ILE A 9 19.20 -23.04 3.19
CA ILE A 9 17.81 -23.51 3.33
C ILE A 9 17.05 -22.82 4.50
N MET A 10 17.74 -22.15 5.40
CA MET A 10 17.15 -21.65 6.64
C MET A 10 16.77 -20.16 6.66
N ILE A 11 17.18 -19.38 5.65
CA ILE A 11 17.01 -17.92 5.67
C ILE A 11 15.61 -17.49 5.22
N LEU A 12 14.93 -18.29 4.41
CA LEU A 12 13.68 -17.91 3.76
C LEU A 12 12.40 -18.47 4.43
N SER A 13 12.52 -19.43 5.34
CA SER A 13 11.34 -20.07 5.99
C SER A 13 10.48 -19.13 6.85
N CYS A 14 10.87 -17.90 7.07
CA CYS A 14 10.27 -17.03 8.07
C CYS A 14 9.29 -15.99 7.52
N LEU A 15 9.26 -15.77 6.21
CA LEU A 15 8.18 -14.96 5.60
C LEU A 15 6.85 -15.72 5.52
N ALA A 16 6.86 -17.05 5.65
CA ALA A 16 5.68 -17.91 5.56
C ALA A 16 4.99 -18.21 6.91
N LEU A 17 5.56 -17.84 8.06
CA LEU A 17 5.02 -18.18 9.38
C LEU A 17 4.19 -17.06 10.04
N GLY A 18 3.91 -15.97 9.34
CA GLY A 18 3.10 -14.85 9.86
C GLY A 18 1.59 -15.00 9.70
N PHE A 19 1.10 -16.00 8.99
CA PHE A 19 -0.34 -16.24 8.80
C PHE A 19 -0.79 -17.55 9.43
N VAL A 20 -0.96 -17.57 10.75
CA VAL A 20 -1.99 -18.41 11.37
C VAL A 20 -3.30 -17.65 11.22
N SER A 21 -3.97 -17.88 10.11
CA SER A 21 -5.35 -17.47 9.89
C SER A 21 -6.23 -18.18 10.92
N TRP A 22 -6.72 -17.48 11.89
CA TRP A 22 -7.83 -17.90 12.71
C TRP A 22 -9.11 -17.79 11.85
N HIS A 23 -9.42 -18.85 11.13
CA HIS A 23 -10.74 -19.04 10.57
C HIS A 23 -11.74 -19.32 11.69
N LEU A 24 -12.33 -18.28 12.25
CA LEU A 24 -13.65 -18.37 12.85
C LEU A 24 -14.67 -18.35 11.69
N THR A 25 -15.13 -19.53 11.31
CA THR A 25 -16.29 -19.70 10.45
C THR A 25 -17.53 -19.24 11.18
N PHE A 26 -17.95 -17.99 10.91
CA PHE A 26 -19.31 -17.57 11.16
C PHE A 26 -20.13 -17.87 9.92
N GLU A 27 -20.94 -18.94 9.97
CA GLU A 27 -22.01 -19.14 9.02
C GLU A 27 -23.08 -18.07 9.24
N LEU A 28 -23.19 -17.14 8.30
CA LEU A 28 -24.33 -16.23 8.19
C LEU A 28 -25.39 -16.91 7.33
N PRO A 29 -26.66 -16.95 7.74
CA PRO A 29 -27.75 -17.48 6.91
C PRO A 29 -27.96 -16.59 5.68
N ALA A 30 -28.11 -17.22 4.53
CA ALA A 30 -28.44 -16.60 3.26
C ALA A 30 -29.79 -15.84 3.37
N ALA A 31 -29.72 -14.53 3.47
CA ALA A 31 -30.89 -13.65 3.32
C ALA A 31 -30.94 -13.16 1.87
N ALA A 32 -32.10 -13.37 1.27
CA ALA A 32 -32.45 -13.10 -0.12
C ALA A 32 -31.98 -11.71 -0.60
N ALA A 33 -31.37 -11.69 -1.80
CA ALA A 33 -31.09 -10.49 -2.54
C ALA A 33 -32.40 -9.79 -2.93
N GLN A 34 -32.80 -8.79 -2.16
CA GLN A 34 -33.76 -7.78 -2.61
C GLN A 34 -32.99 -6.64 -3.23
N SER A 35 -33.34 -6.30 -4.46
CA SER A 35 -32.82 -5.18 -5.23
C SER A 35 -32.81 -3.91 -4.39
N ALA A 36 -31.63 -3.41 -4.04
CA ALA A 36 -31.45 -2.15 -3.34
C ALA A 36 -31.77 -1.02 -4.32
N GLN A 37 -32.97 -0.44 -4.21
CA GLN A 37 -33.25 0.86 -4.79
C GLN A 37 -32.32 1.90 -4.11
N SER A 38 -31.66 2.72 -4.91
CA SER A 38 -30.82 3.80 -4.43
C SER A 38 -31.60 4.68 -3.46
N PRO A 39 -31.02 5.12 -2.32
CA PRO A 39 -31.69 5.99 -1.38
C PRO A 39 -32.03 7.33 -2.06
N GLU A 40 -33.31 7.73 -2.02
CA GLU A 40 -33.72 9.04 -2.49
C GLU A 40 -33.10 10.14 -1.64
N LEU A 41 -32.18 10.88 -2.24
CA LEU A 41 -31.68 12.16 -1.75
C LEU A 41 -32.73 13.22 -2.06
N VAL A 42 -33.42 13.73 -1.06
CA VAL A 42 -34.25 14.93 -1.21
C VAL A 42 -33.34 16.13 -1.40
N ARG A 43 -33.15 16.53 -2.66
CA ARG A 43 -32.47 17.81 -2.99
C ARG A 43 -33.39 18.95 -2.50
N ALA A 44 -32.83 19.88 -1.74
CA ALA A 44 -33.52 21.06 -1.28
C ALA A 44 -34.05 21.88 -2.47
N SER A 45 -35.37 21.82 -2.70
CA SER A 45 -36.09 22.82 -3.49
C SER A 45 -36.42 23.98 -2.56
N ASN A 46 -36.27 25.22 -3.05
CA ASN A 46 -36.57 26.44 -2.30
C ASN A 46 -37.92 26.35 -1.58
N PRO A 47 -38.00 26.68 -0.28
CA PRO A 47 -39.26 26.59 0.48
C PRO A 47 -40.22 27.69 0.04
N VAL A 48 -41.45 27.31 -0.31
CA VAL A 48 -42.57 28.24 -0.43
C VAL A 48 -42.99 28.61 0.99
N PRO A 49 -43.08 29.91 1.38
CA PRO A 49 -43.45 30.30 2.73
C PRO A 49 -44.89 29.90 3.03
N ARG A 50 -45.11 29.03 4.03
CA ARG A 50 -46.43 28.79 4.62
C ARG A 50 -46.69 29.83 5.69
N VAL A 51 -47.78 30.58 5.52
CA VAL A 51 -48.32 31.50 6.55
C VAL A 51 -48.97 30.64 7.66
N SER A 52 -48.39 30.66 8.86
CA SER A 52 -48.92 29.97 10.05
C SER A 52 -50.15 30.69 10.63
N LYS A 53 -51.18 29.94 11.03
CA LYS A 53 -52.32 30.47 11.80
C LYS A 53 -51.95 30.55 13.28
N PRO A 54 -52.47 31.55 14.04
CA PRO A 54 -52.24 31.65 15.49
C PRO A 54 -52.91 30.48 16.22
N GLY A 55 -52.11 29.65 16.92
CA GLY A 55 -52.59 28.51 17.71
C GLY A 55 -52.06 27.14 17.30
N ASP A 56 -51.32 27.03 16.21
CA ASP A 56 -50.65 25.76 15.83
C ASP A 56 -49.42 25.53 16.69
N PRO A 57 -49.15 24.26 17.11
CA PRO A 57 -47.89 23.92 17.77
C PRO A 57 -46.71 24.27 16.83
N PRO A 58 -45.55 24.65 17.37
CA PRO A 58 -44.42 25.10 16.56
C PRO A 58 -44.11 24.07 15.48
N THR A 59 -44.46 24.42 14.25
CA THR A 59 -44.10 23.62 13.06
C THR A 59 -42.59 23.64 12.98
N LEU A 60 -41.94 22.47 13.08
CA LEU A 60 -40.54 22.32 12.85
C LEU A 60 -40.20 23.00 11.50
N VAL A 61 -39.44 24.07 11.57
CA VAL A 61 -38.95 24.77 10.40
C VAL A 61 -38.11 23.75 9.64
N SER A 62 -38.48 23.43 8.41
CA SER A 62 -37.70 22.58 7.53
C SER A 62 -36.29 23.19 7.41
N SER A 63 -35.33 22.63 8.14
CA SER A 63 -33.96 23.12 8.14
C SER A 63 -33.36 22.81 6.78
N VAL A 64 -33.00 23.86 6.04
CA VAL A 64 -32.23 23.72 4.81
C VAL A 64 -30.92 23.05 5.18
N ALA A 65 -30.60 21.97 4.50
CA ALA A 65 -29.32 21.25 4.75
C ALA A 65 -28.14 22.23 4.58
N PRO A 66 -27.19 22.24 5.51
CA PRO A 66 -25.97 23.05 5.38
C PRO A 66 -25.24 22.76 4.08
N PRO A 67 -24.49 23.73 3.49
CA PRO A 67 -23.72 23.50 2.30
C PRO A 67 -22.80 22.26 2.45
N GLY A 68 -22.72 21.41 1.43
CA GLY A 68 -21.92 20.16 1.46
C GLY A 68 -22.55 19.06 2.33
N SER A 69 -23.85 19.14 2.64
CA SER A 69 -24.58 18.10 3.36
C SER A 69 -25.88 17.76 2.67
N ALA A 70 -26.54 16.66 3.10
CA ALA A 70 -27.87 16.28 2.68
C ALA A 70 -28.76 16.00 3.91
N MET A 71 -30.06 16.26 3.78
CA MET A 71 -31.05 15.82 4.76
C MET A 71 -31.48 14.39 4.44
N TYR A 72 -31.54 13.56 5.48
CA TYR A 72 -32.05 12.19 5.38
C TYR A 72 -33.17 12.01 6.45
N VAL A 73 -34.31 11.51 6.03
CA VAL A 73 -35.39 11.15 6.94
C VAL A 73 -35.32 9.68 7.28
N ALA A 74 -35.07 9.38 8.54
CA ALA A 74 -34.87 8.00 9.00
C ALA A 74 -36.13 7.15 8.82
N LYS A 75 -35.93 5.93 8.35
CA LYS A 75 -36.98 4.90 8.20
C LYS A 75 -36.99 3.97 9.42
N ARG A 76 -38.10 3.24 9.60
CA ARG A 76 -38.20 2.24 10.67
C ARG A 76 -37.07 1.19 10.52
N GLY A 77 -36.30 0.97 11.58
CA GLY A 77 -35.18 0.03 11.62
C GLY A 77 -33.85 0.63 11.23
N ASP A 78 -33.76 1.89 10.84
CA ASP A 78 -32.50 2.55 10.58
C ASP A 78 -31.66 2.72 11.86
N THR A 79 -30.34 2.57 11.69
CA THR A 79 -29.33 2.95 12.68
C THR A 79 -28.38 3.94 12.02
N LEU A 80 -27.63 4.71 12.83
CA LEU A 80 -26.61 5.62 12.29
C LEU A 80 -25.59 4.90 11.42
N SER A 81 -25.17 3.70 11.83
CA SER A 81 -24.20 2.89 11.05
C SER A 81 -24.78 2.46 9.69
N LEU A 82 -26.07 2.07 9.65
CA LEU A 82 -26.73 1.70 8.40
C LEU A 82 -26.87 2.91 7.46
N VAL A 83 -27.27 4.07 7.99
CA VAL A 83 -27.34 5.31 7.20
C VAL A 83 -25.96 5.69 6.69
N ALA A 84 -24.95 5.69 7.54
CA ALA A 84 -23.57 5.98 7.15
C ALA A 84 -23.09 5.03 6.05
N HIS A 85 -23.35 3.73 6.17
CA HIS A 85 -22.96 2.76 5.14
C HIS A 85 -23.61 3.07 3.78
N ARG A 86 -24.90 3.44 3.76
CA ARG A 86 -25.61 3.80 2.52
C ARG A 86 -25.05 5.03 1.81
N PHE A 87 -24.60 6.02 2.58
CA PHE A 87 -24.12 7.29 2.03
C PHE A 87 -22.60 7.37 1.87
N LEU A 88 -21.84 6.37 2.34
CA LEU A 88 -20.39 6.42 2.37
C LEU A 88 -19.77 6.75 1.02
N SER A 89 -20.25 6.12 -0.06
CA SER A 89 -19.73 6.36 -1.42
C SER A 89 -20.00 7.76 -1.95
N GLN A 90 -20.97 8.47 -1.38
CA GLN A 90 -21.40 9.82 -1.80
C GLN A 90 -20.73 10.92 -0.96
N THR A 91 -19.91 10.54 0.01
CA THR A 91 -19.30 11.48 0.97
C THR A 91 -17.79 11.45 0.88
N SER A 92 -17.13 12.45 1.48
CA SER A 92 -15.68 12.51 1.60
C SER A 92 -15.11 11.58 2.68
N PHE A 93 -15.94 10.91 3.48
CA PHE A 93 -15.50 10.01 4.54
C PHE A 93 -15.03 8.66 3.98
N LEU A 94 -14.03 8.09 4.63
CA LEU A 94 -13.43 6.81 4.20
C LEU A 94 -14.07 5.61 4.89
N THR A 95 -14.60 5.77 6.09
CA THR A 95 -15.22 4.67 6.85
C THR A 95 -16.63 5.03 7.31
N SER A 96 -17.48 4.00 7.41
CA SER A 96 -18.84 4.17 7.92
C SER A 96 -18.86 4.64 9.37
N THR A 97 -17.84 4.32 10.17
CA THR A 97 -17.72 4.77 11.56
C THR A 97 -17.50 6.27 11.63
N GLU A 98 -16.52 6.80 10.86
CA GLU A 98 -16.27 8.25 10.82
C GLU A 98 -17.52 9.01 10.33
N LEU A 99 -18.19 8.50 9.28
CA LEU A 99 -19.42 9.13 8.79
C LEU A 99 -20.55 9.06 9.80
N ALA A 100 -20.73 7.93 10.50
CA ALA A 100 -21.77 7.79 11.54
C ALA A 100 -21.56 8.80 12.68
N ASP A 101 -20.31 8.98 13.12
CA ASP A 101 -19.96 9.97 14.15
C ASP A 101 -20.17 11.40 13.65
N ALA A 102 -19.88 11.68 12.40
CA ALA A 102 -20.14 12.98 11.78
C ALA A 102 -21.64 13.27 11.66
N ILE A 103 -22.45 12.29 11.21
CA ILE A 103 -23.92 12.39 11.18
C ILE A 103 -24.47 12.65 12.60
N ARG A 104 -23.97 11.89 13.61
CA ARG A 104 -24.36 12.06 15.01
C ARG A 104 -24.16 13.50 15.48
N LYS A 105 -22.98 14.04 15.27
CA LYS A 105 -22.61 15.41 15.65
C LYS A 105 -23.45 16.45 14.91
N ALA A 106 -23.60 16.33 13.60
CA ALA A 106 -24.34 17.27 12.78
C ALA A 106 -25.85 17.28 13.09
N SER A 107 -26.42 16.15 13.54
CA SER A 107 -27.83 15.95 13.82
C SER A 107 -28.20 16.13 15.28
N GLY A 108 -27.41 16.83 16.11
CA GLY A 108 -27.73 17.13 17.49
C GLY A 108 -27.58 15.96 18.47
N ASN A 109 -26.66 15.01 18.19
CA ASN A 109 -26.33 13.86 19.04
C ASN A 109 -27.52 12.94 19.37
N PRO A 110 -28.25 12.41 18.39
CA PRO A 110 -29.36 11.50 18.66
C PRO A 110 -28.89 10.29 19.51
N GLN A 111 -29.70 9.97 20.51
CA GLN A 111 -29.44 8.89 21.47
C GLN A 111 -30.15 7.60 21.02
N GLY A 112 -29.63 6.46 21.45
CA GLY A 112 -30.18 5.14 21.19
C GLY A 112 -29.56 4.42 19.99
N THR A 113 -29.82 3.09 19.94
CA THR A 113 -29.30 2.22 18.87
C THR A 113 -30.08 2.43 17.57
N TYR A 114 -31.41 2.59 17.67
CA TYR A 114 -32.30 2.79 16.53
C TYR A 114 -32.78 4.24 16.46
N LEU A 115 -32.87 4.73 15.23
CA LEU A 115 -33.43 6.04 14.94
C LEU A 115 -34.94 5.97 14.98
N LYS A 116 -35.58 7.09 15.36
CA LYS A 116 -37.02 7.19 15.27
C LYS A 116 -37.45 7.39 13.83
N SER A 117 -38.50 6.67 13.39
CA SER A 117 -39.04 6.86 12.05
C SER A 117 -39.54 8.34 11.90
N GLY A 118 -39.16 8.97 10.80
CA GLY A 118 -39.39 10.39 10.55
C GLY A 118 -38.34 11.34 11.17
N GLN A 119 -37.35 10.82 11.88
CA GLN A 119 -36.28 11.65 12.42
C GLN A 119 -35.40 12.20 11.30
N GLU A 120 -35.20 13.51 11.27
CA GLU A 120 -34.33 14.19 10.32
C GLU A 120 -32.84 14.06 10.76
N LEU A 121 -31.99 13.72 9.83
CA LEU A 121 -30.53 13.60 10.01
C LEU A 121 -29.82 14.45 8.97
N ILE A 122 -28.73 15.08 9.38
CA ILE A 122 -27.83 15.80 8.49
C ILE A 122 -26.68 14.83 8.14
N VAL A 123 -26.52 14.49 6.86
CA VAL A 123 -25.43 13.71 6.33
C VAL A 123 -24.37 14.68 5.78
N PRO A 124 -23.27 14.93 6.50
CA PRO A 124 -22.25 15.88 6.09
C PRO A 124 -21.28 15.30 5.07
N GLY A 125 -20.49 16.18 4.43
CA GLY A 125 -19.41 15.79 3.53
C GLY A 125 -19.86 15.23 2.18
N ILE A 126 -21.09 15.54 1.76
CA ILE A 126 -21.61 15.13 0.44
C ILE A 126 -20.74 15.73 -0.65
N LEU A 127 -20.27 14.88 -1.55
CA LEU A 127 -19.47 15.23 -2.70
C LEU A 127 -20.36 15.62 -3.89
N PRO A 128 -20.05 16.69 -4.62
CA PRO A 128 -20.78 17.07 -5.83
C PRO A 128 -20.56 16.09 -6.99
N ALA A 129 -19.42 15.40 -7.00
CA ALA A 129 -19.03 14.38 -7.97
C ALA A 129 -18.05 13.40 -7.30
N PRO A 130 -17.85 12.19 -7.85
CA PRO A 130 -16.78 11.29 -7.44
C PRO A 130 -15.41 11.99 -7.44
N ILE A 131 -14.56 11.65 -6.47
CA ILE A 131 -13.20 12.18 -6.42
C ILE A 131 -12.39 11.62 -7.58
N VAL A 132 -11.72 12.51 -8.31
CA VAL A 132 -10.70 12.18 -9.30
C VAL A 132 -9.39 12.71 -8.74
N GLU A 133 -8.54 11.80 -8.31
CA GLU A 133 -7.23 12.17 -7.77
C GLU A 133 -6.15 12.02 -8.83
N LYS A 134 -5.08 12.79 -8.69
CA LYS A 134 -3.93 12.76 -9.59
C LYS A 134 -2.66 12.54 -8.81
N THR A 135 -1.74 11.82 -9.42
CA THR A 135 -0.35 11.68 -8.96
C THR A 135 0.26 13.05 -8.69
N ILE A 136 0.92 13.20 -7.56
CA ILE A 136 1.72 14.38 -7.22
C ILE A 136 3.18 14.03 -7.54
N PRO A 137 3.73 14.54 -8.66
CA PRO A 137 5.09 14.22 -9.04
C PRO A 137 6.09 14.71 -7.98
N VAL A 138 6.97 13.84 -7.59
CA VAL A 138 8.11 14.18 -6.72
C VAL A 138 9.40 13.68 -7.39
N PRO A 139 10.57 14.31 -7.10
CA PRO A 139 11.83 13.78 -7.57
C PRO A 139 12.10 12.42 -6.90
N ARG A 140 12.85 11.52 -7.58
CA ARG A 140 13.16 10.18 -7.05
C ARG A 140 13.93 10.21 -5.72
N ASP A 141 14.68 11.29 -5.47
CA ASP A 141 15.42 11.53 -4.24
C ASP A 141 14.59 12.26 -3.15
N PHE A 142 13.27 12.36 -3.34
CA PHE A 142 12.36 12.79 -2.28
C PHE A 142 12.51 11.88 -1.05
N GLU A 143 12.84 12.46 0.10
CA GLU A 143 13.08 11.70 1.33
C GLU A 143 11.78 11.17 1.93
N VAL A 144 11.46 9.92 1.64
CA VAL A 144 10.27 9.22 2.15
C VAL A 144 10.52 8.66 3.54
N ARG A 145 9.56 8.88 4.45
CA ARG A 145 9.48 8.26 5.78
C ARG A 145 8.13 7.57 5.90
N ALA A 146 8.10 6.27 5.62
CA ALA A 146 6.86 5.52 5.49
C ALA A 146 6.67 4.44 6.54
N VAL A 147 5.41 4.10 6.78
CA VAL A 147 4.96 2.86 7.41
C VAL A 147 4.13 2.07 6.42
N TYR A 148 4.16 0.73 6.56
CA TYR A 148 3.37 -0.18 5.75
C TYR A 148 2.01 -0.47 6.37
N LEU A 149 0.99 -0.59 5.54
CA LEU A 149 -0.35 -1.04 5.91
C LEU A 149 -0.82 -2.14 4.96
N THR A 150 -1.37 -3.22 5.53
CA THR A 150 -2.13 -4.19 4.71
C THR A 150 -3.33 -3.50 4.08
N GLY A 151 -3.84 -3.98 2.93
CA GLY A 151 -4.99 -3.37 2.27
C GLY A 151 -6.23 -3.27 3.19
N VAL A 152 -6.50 -4.32 3.97
CA VAL A 152 -7.58 -4.32 4.97
C VAL A 152 -7.34 -3.28 6.07
N MET A 153 -6.09 -3.12 6.52
CA MET A 153 -5.75 -2.12 7.53
C MET A 153 -5.91 -0.70 6.97
N ALA A 154 -5.43 -0.44 5.76
CA ALA A 154 -5.52 0.87 5.11
C ALA A 154 -6.97 1.39 5.04
N ALA A 155 -7.93 0.49 4.77
CA ALA A 155 -9.35 0.80 4.67
C ALA A 155 -10.08 0.86 6.03
N SER A 156 -9.40 0.67 7.15
CA SER A 156 -10.01 0.58 8.48
C SER A 156 -9.83 1.85 9.31
N ASP A 157 -10.72 2.08 10.28
CA ASP A 157 -10.57 3.17 11.27
C ASP A 157 -9.22 3.11 11.99
N ARG A 158 -8.69 1.90 12.24
CA ARG A 158 -7.38 1.73 12.86
C ARG A 158 -6.26 2.20 11.93
N GLY A 159 -6.35 1.87 10.65
CA GLY A 159 -5.40 2.32 9.63
C GLY A 159 -5.40 3.84 9.50
N LEU A 160 -6.57 4.47 9.45
CA LEU A 160 -6.67 5.93 9.41
C LEU A 160 -6.06 6.60 10.65
N ARG A 161 -6.23 6.00 11.85
CA ARG A 161 -5.53 6.48 13.06
C ARG A 161 -4.01 6.31 12.98
N ILE A 162 -3.53 5.18 12.41
CA ILE A 162 -2.09 4.97 12.19
C ILE A 162 -1.53 6.05 11.27
N ILE A 163 -2.20 6.31 10.14
CA ILE A 163 -1.78 7.32 9.16
C ILE A 163 -1.69 8.71 9.80
N ARG A 164 -2.76 9.16 10.47
CA ARG A 164 -2.78 10.48 11.14
C ARG A 164 -1.68 10.57 12.21
N ARG A 165 -1.55 9.53 13.04
CA ARG A 165 -0.52 9.51 14.08
C ARG A 165 0.89 9.52 13.50
N TRP A 166 1.12 8.77 12.42
CA TRP A 166 2.40 8.77 11.72
C TRP A 166 2.73 10.15 11.14
N ARG A 167 1.74 10.82 10.56
CA ARG A 167 1.88 12.19 10.06
C ARG A 167 2.23 13.19 11.16
N GLU A 168 1.51 13.15 12.27
CA GLU A 168 1.78 14.01 13.44
C GLU A 168 3.21 13.86 13.94
N LEU A 169 3.73 12.66 13.95
CA LEU A 169 5.09 12.35 14.38
C LEU A 169 6.18 12.70 13.34
N GLY A 170 5.80 13.14 12.14
CA GLY A 170 6.71 13.57 11.10
C GLY A 170 6.96 12.53 10.01
N GLY A 171 6.15 11.48 9.92
CA GLY A 171 6.05 10.66 8.72
C GLY A 171 5.43 11.45 7.56
N ASN A 172 5.78 11.08 6.34
CA ASN A 172 5.30 11.77 5.15
C ASN A 172 4.87 10.83 4.02
N ALA A 173 4.79 9.53 4.29
CA ALA A 173 4.38 8.54 3.30
C ALA A 173 3.72 7.33 3.96
N VAL A 174 2.94 6.61 3.16
CA VAL A 174 2.34 5.33 3.52
C VAL A 174 2.50 4.36 2.36
N VAL A 175 2.99 3.15 2.66
CA VAL A 175 2.93 2.01 1.74
C VAL A 175 1.70 1.20 2.10
N PHE A 176 0.86 0.87 1.12
CA PHE A 176 -0.33 0.07 1.35
C PHE A 176 -0.55 -0.97 0.25
N ASP A 177 -1.09 -2.14 0.61
CA ASP A 177 -1.32 -3.21 -0.34
C ASP A 177 -2.50 -2.92 -1.26
N VAL A 178 -2.21 -2.74 -2.53
CA VAL A 178 -3.18 -2.83 -3.63
C VAL A 178 -3.37 -4.29 -4.03
N LYS A 179 -2.29 -5.06 -4.10
CA LYS A 179 -2.33 -6.52 -4.28
C LYS A 179 -1.38 -7.17 -3.28
N ASP A 180 -1.89 -8.09 -2.46
CA ASP A 180 -1.11 -8.84 -1.47
C ASP A 180 -0.50 -10.12 -2.08
N SER A 181 0.43 -10.71 -1.36
CA SER A 181 1.19 -11.89 -1.77
C SER A 181 0.40 -13.22 -1.75
N ASP A 182 -0.83 -13.22 -1.29
CA ASP A 182 -1.78 -14.32 -1.47
C ASP A 182 -2.58 -14.19 -2.79
N GLY A 183 -2.42 -13.07 -3.51
CA GLY A 183 -3.13 -12.72 -4.74
C GLY A 183 -4.40 -11.89 -4.50
N SER A 184 -4.69 -11.48 -3.26
CA SER A 184 -5.83 -10.62 -2.97
C SER A 184 -5.62 -9.22 -3.55
N VAL A 185 -6.49 -8.81 -4.48
CA VAL A 185 -6.57 -7.45 -4.98
C VAL A 185 -7.52 -6.66 -4.10
N ASN A 186 -7.02 -5.63 -3.41
CA ASN A 186 -7.75 -4.88 -2.39
C ASN A 186 -8.58 -3.70 -2.93
N ILE A 187 -8.54 -3.45 -4.23
CA ILE A 187 -9.21 -2.33 -4.92
C ILE A 187 -10.21 -2.82 -5.97
N PRO A 188 -11.17 -1.99 -6.40
CA PRO A 188 -11.98 -2.29 -7.56
C PRO A 188 -11.14 -2.46 -8.82
N PHE A 189 -11.11 -3.66 -9.36
CA PHE A 189 -10.31 -4.04 -10.51
C PHE A 189 -11.03 -5.09 -11.34
N ASP A 190 -11.37 -4.73 -12.58
CA ASP A 190 -12.04 -5.62 -13.54
C ASP A 190 -11.00 -6.16 -14.52
N HIS A 191 -10.70 -7.45 -14.39
CA HIS A 191 -9.76 -8.15 -15.25
C HIS A 191 -10.11 -9.64 -15.29
N PRO A 192 -10.01 -10.31 -16.45
CA PRO A 192 -10.37 -11.73 -16.57
C PRO A 192 -9.66 -12.68 -15.58
N LEU A 193 -8.44 -12.34 -15.18
CA LEU A 193 -7.63 -13.13 -14.23
C LEU A 193 -7.85 -12.73 -12.76
N ALA A 194 -8.52 -11.63 -12.48
CA ALA A 194 -8.71 -11.16 -11.09
C ALA A 194 -9.68 -12.05 -10.29
N GLY A 195 -10.62 -12.70 -10.97
CA GLY A 195 -11.64 -13.50 -10.34
C GLY A 195 -12.50 -12.71 -9.33
N SER A 196 -13.27 -13.42 -8.52
CA SER A 196 -14.02 -12.81 -7.41
C SER A 196 -13.11 -12.60 -6.23
N HIS A 197 -13.02 -11.37 -5.72
CA HIS A 197 -12.15 -10.99 -4.61
C HIS A 197 -12.83 -10.03 -3.63
N HIS A 198 -12.35 -10.01 -2.40
CA HIS A 198 -12.79 -9.05 -1.39
C HIS A 198 -12.11 -7.71 -1.63
N ILE A 199 -12.91 -6.68 -1.85
CA ILE A 199 -12.42 -5.30 -2.00
C ILE A 199 -12.34 -4.67 -0.61
N ALA A 200 -11.15 -4.33 -0.14
CA ALA A 200 -10.95 -3.65 1.12
C ALA A 200 -11.02 -2.12 0.94
N ILE A 201 -10.33 -1.59 -0.07
CA ILE A 201 -10.30 -0.17 -0.40
C ILE A 201 -11.32 0.09 -1.52
N HIS A 202 -12.57 0.36 -1.16
CA HIS A 202 -13.68 0.50 -2.10
C HIS A 202 -13.54 1.68 -3.07
N ASP A 203 -12.80 2.71 -2.68
CA ASP A 203 -12.59 3.94 -3.46
C ASP A 203 -11.14 4.39 -3.30
N LEU A 204 -10.28 3.91 -4.19
CA LEU A 204 -8.85 4.21 -4.14
C LEU A 204 -8.56 5.69 -4.42
N PRO A 205 -9.20 6.37 -5.41
CA PRO A 205 -9.03 7.82 -5.58
C PRO A 205 -9.35 8.62 -4.31
N LYS A 206 -10.40 8.26 -3.60
CA LYS A 206 -10.77 8.92 -2.33
C LYS A 206 -9.71 8.66 -1.24
N PHE A 207 -9.18 7.44 -1.15
CA PHE A 207 -8.13 7.11 -0.20
C PHE A 207 -6.82 7.85 -0.53
N THR A 208 -6.45 7.92 -1.80
CA THR A 208 -5.27 8.69 -2.25
C THR A 208 -5.45 10.19 -1.95
N HIS A 209 -6.64 10.75 -2.25
CA HIS A 209 -6.98 12.13 -1.91
C HIS A 209 -6.84 12.41 -0.41
N PHE A 210 -7.29 11.47 0.43
CA PHE A 210 -7.08 11.59 1.87
C PHE A 210 -5.59 11.65 2.24
N LEU A 211 -4.75 10.78 1.68
CA LEU A 211 -3.30 10.83 1.91
C LEU A 211 -2.70 12.17 1.48
N HIS A 212 -3.03 12.63 0.29
CA HIS A 212 -2.58 13.93 -0.23
C HIS A 212 -3.05 15.10 0.64
N SER A 213 -4.31 15.07 1.13
CA SER A 213 -4.83 16.10 2.05
C SER A 213 -4.07 16.15 3.38
N GLN A 214 -3.45 15.04 3.79
CA GLN A 214 -2.55 14.98 4.94
C GLN A 214 -1.09 15.36 4.57
N GLY A 215 -0.80 15.68 3.31
CA GLY A 215 0.55 15.92 2.82
C GLY A 215 1.42 14.66 2.86
N MET A 216 0.86 13.51 2.51
CA MET A 216 1.54 12.21 2.53
C MET A 216 1.67 11.65 1.12
N HIS A 217 2.84 11.13 0.81
CA HIS A 217 3.17 10.41 -0.41
C HIS A 217 2.51 9.02 -0.39
N ALA A 218 1.78 8.70 -1.44
CA ALA A 218 0.98 7.48 -1.54
C ALA A 218 1.74 6.41 -2.33
N ILE A 219 2.17 5.31 -1.66
CA ILE A 219 2.91 4.21 -2.27
C ILE A 219 2.01 2.98 -2.34
N ALA A 220 1.60 2.59 -3.55
CA ALA A 220 0.79 1.42 -3.81
C ALA A 220 1.67 0.18 -3.99
N ARG A 221 1.67 -0.73 -3.00
CA ARG A 221 2.42 -1.98 -3.11
C ARG A 221 1.60 -3.03 -3.88
N VAL A 222 2.25 -3.64 -4.86
CA VAL A 222 1.71 -4.73 -5.69
C VAL A 222 2.65 -5.92 -5.58
N ALA A 223 2.22 -6.96 -4.87
CA ALA A 223 2.92 -8.25 -4.85
C ALA A 223 2.68 -8.96 -6.19
N ILE A 224 3.72 -9.01 -7.03
CA ILE A 224 3.66 -9.67 -8.32
C ILE A 224 4.07 -11.15 -8.20
N PHE A 225 3.98 -11.95 -9.21
CA PHE A 225 4.44 -13.34 -9.37
C PHE A 225 4.13 -14.33 -8.23
N ARG A 226 4.06 -13.92 -6.95
CA ARG A 226 3.58 -14.77 -5.87
C ARG A 226 2.10 -14.52 -5.66
N ASP A 227 1.28 -15.45 -6.16
CA ASP A 227 -0.18 -15.29 -6.25
C ASP A 227 -0.86 -16.66 -6.15
N GLU A 228 -1.21 -17.03 -4.92
CA GLU A 228 -1.90 -18.30 -4.62
C GLU A 228 -3.27 -18.38 -5.30
N ARG A 229 -4.01 -17.26 -5.32
CA ARG A 229 -5.37 -17.22 -5.89
C ARG A 229 -5.33 -17.44 -7.40
N LEU A 230 -4.42 -16.76 -8.08
CA LEU A 230 -4.27 -16.87 -9.51
C LEU A 230 -3.87 -18.29 -9.93
N VAL A 231 -2.90 -18.91 -9.27
CA VAL A 231 -2.45 -20.25 -9.63
C VAL A 231 -3.45 -21.35 -9.25
N VAL A 232 -4.31 -21.12 -8.28
CA VAL A 232 -5.42 -22.04 -7.96
C VAL A 232 -6.52 -21.94 -9.02
N ALA A 233 -6.87 -20.73 -9.45
CA ALA A 233 -7.87 -20.49 -10.49
C ALA A 233 -7.37 -20.85 -11.90
N HIS A 234 -6.08 -20.61 -12.18
CA HIS A 234 -5.40 -20.74 -13.46
C HIS A 234 -4.11 -21.56 -13.33
N PRO A 235 -4.20 -22.89 -13.09
CA PRO A 235 -3.01 -23.74 -12.89
C PRO A 235 -2.05 -23.76 -14.09
N GLU A 236 -2.53 -23.41 -15.28
CA GLU A 236 -1.73 -23.29 -16.51
C GLU A 236 -0.70 -22.15 -16.42
N LEU A 237 -0.94 -21.12 -15.59
CA LEU A 237 -0.04 -19.98 -15.37
C LEU A 237 0.98 -20.23 -14.25
N ALA A 238 0.86 -21.34 -13.52
CA ALA A 238 1.78 -21.69 -12.45
C ALA A 238 3.14 -22.15 -12.99
N VAL A 239 4.19 -21.96 -12.19
CA VAL A 239 5.46 -22.68 -12.34
C VAL A 239 5.17 -24.18 -12.46
N LYS A 240 5.85 -24.89 -13.35
CA LYS A 240 5.63 -26.33 -13.57
C LYS A 240 6.71 -27.17 -12.90
N SER A 241 6.32 -28.34 -12.43
CA SER A 241 7.28 -29.40 -12.06
C SER A 241 7.88 -30.01 -13.32
N HIS A 242 9.19 -29.99 -13.42
CA HIS A 242 9.90 -30.64 -14.53
C HIS A 242 9.64 -32.15 -14.58
N ARG A 243 9.47 -32.80 -13.41
CA ARG A 243 9.26 -34.25 -13.30
C ARG A 243 7.85 -34.68 -13.69
N THR A 244 6.84 -33.87 -13.37
CA THR A 244 5.43 -34.29 -13.50
C THR A 244 4.63 -33.49 -14.51
N GLY A 245 5.13 -32.32 -14.93
CA GLY A 245 4.38 -31.36 -15.76
C GLY A 245 3.23 -30.66 -15.01
N GLN A 246 2.96 -31.03 -13.75
CA GLN A 246 1.91 -30.42 -12.94
C GLN A 246 2.39 -29.10 -12.30
N PRO A 247 1.48 -28.28 -11.75
CA PRO A 247 1.88 -27.09 -11.01
C PRO A 247 2.88 -27.40 -9.88
N TRP A 248 4.02 -26.73 -9.92
CA TRP A 248 5.09 -26.91 -8.95
C TRP A 248 4.70 -26.29 -7.59
N ARG A 249 5.20 -26.88 -6.52
CA ARG A 249 4.87 -26.47 -5.16
C ARG A 249 6.12 -26.10 -4.39
N GLU A 250 6.16 -24.85 -3.90
CA GLU A 250 7.19 -24.40 -2.97
C GLU A 250 6.90 -24.97 -1.58
N ASN A 251 7.72 -25.91 -1.12
CA ASN A 251 7.53 -26.55 0.19
C ASN A 251 6.08 -27.08 0.41
N GLY A 252 5.48 -27.66 -0.63
CA GLY A 252 4.12 -28.19 -0.60
C GLY A 252 3.00 -27.19 -0.91
N LYS A 253 3.31 -25.89 -1.04
CA LYS A 253 2.33 -24.84 -1.32
C LYS A 253 2.34 -24.45 -2.80
N LEU A 254 1.16 -24.29 -3.39
CA LEU A 254 0.97 -23.79 -4.75
C LEU A 254 0.77 -22.27 -4.66
N VAL A 255 1.83 -21.48 -4.85
CA VAL A 255 1.81 -20.03 -4.59
C VAL A 255 2.55 -19.19 -5.64
N TRP A 256 3.15 -19.81 -6.67
CA TRP A 256 3.95 -19.09 -7.66
C TRP A 256 3.37 -19.21 -9.05
N THR A 257 3.05 -18.08 -9.65
CA THR A 257 2.92 -17.95 -11.10
C THR A 257 4.31 -18.07 -11.73
N ASP A 258 4.36 -18.44 -13.00
CA ASP A 258 5.62 -18.38 -13.76
C ASP A 258 5.89 -16.92 -14.18
N PRO A 259 6.96 -16.28 -13.66
CA PRO A 259 7.32 -14.89 -13.98
C PRO A 259 7.57 -14.63 -15.47
N SER A 260 7.80 -15.67 -16.24
CA SER A 260 8.04 -15.58 -17.69
C SER A 260 6.77 -15.73 -18.54
N GLN A 261 5.61 -15.91 -17.93
CA GLN A 261 4.32 -15.96 -18.64
C GLN A 261 3.84 -14.56 -19.02
N PRO A 262 3.65 -14.23 -20.31
CA PRO A 262 3.20 -12.91 -20.72
C PRO A 262 1.88 -12.48 -20.06
N LYS A 263 0.90 -13.41 -19.95
CA LYS A 263 -0.39 -13.13 -19.31
C LYS A 263 -0.26 -12.75 -17.83
N VAL A 264 0.70 -13.33 -17.11
CA VAL A 264 0.99 -12.97 -15.71
C VAL A 264 1.59 -11.56 -15.64
N GLN A 265 2.56 -11.28 -16.49
CA GLN A 265 3.20 -9.96 -16.57
C GLN A 265 2.19 -8.86 -16.93
N GLU A 266 1.35 -9.09 -17.92
CA GLU A 266 0.26 -8.17 -18.33
C GLU A 266 -0.74 -7.92 -17.19
N TYR A 267 -1.12 -8.97 -16.46
CA TYR A 267 -2.01 -8.87 -15.30
C TYR A 267 -1.42 -8.02 -14.19
N ASP A 268 -0.16 -8.25 -13.80
CA ASP A 268 0.49 -7.51 -12.74
C ASP A 268 0.71 -6.03 -13.13
N ILE A 269 1.04 -5.75 -14.40
CA ILE A 269 1.12 -4.39 -14.94
C ILE A 269 -0.27 -3.71 -14.94
N ALA A 270 -1.33 -4.44 -15.28
CA ALA A 270 -2.69 -3.89 -15.28
C ALA A 270 -3.14 -3.47 -13.87
N VAL A 271 -2.82 -4.26 -12.83
CA VAL A 271 -3.07 -3.87 -11.43
C VAL A 271 -2.31 -2.59 -11.07
N ALA A 272 -1.04 -2.50 -11.45
CA ALA A 272 -0.21 -1.32 -11.22
C ALA A 272 -0.76 -0.06 -11.92
N LYS A 273 -1.18 -0.19 -13.18
CA LYS A 273 -1.81 0.90 -13.95
C LYS A 273 -3.11 1.36 -13.29
N ARG A 274 -3.93 0.43 -12.80
CA ARG A 274 -5.16 0.77 -12.08
C ARG A 274 -4.89 1.60 -10.81
N ALA A 275 -3.79 1.30 -10.10
CA ALA A 275 -3.36 2.12 -8.96
C ALA A 275 -2.88 3.52 -9.41
N ALA A 276 -2.08 3.60 -10.46
CA ALA A 276 -1.61 4.87 -11.05
C ALA A 276 -2.78 5.76 -11.49
N GLU A 277 -3.79 5.21 -12.15
CA GLU A 277 -5.02 5.92 -12.56
C GLU A 277 -5.81 6.49 -11.38
N ALA A 278 -5.63 5.93 -10.18
CA ALA A 278 -6.24 6.42 -8.95
C ALA A 278 -5.43 7.51 -8.24
N GLY A 279 -4.35 7.99 -8.88
CA GLY A 279 -3.55 9.12 -8.43
C GLY A 279 -2.49 8.78 -7.40
N VAL A 280 -2.10 7.51 -7.21
CA VAL A 280 -0.96 7.18 -6.35
C VAL A 280 0.32 7.80 -6.89
N ASP A 281 1.28 8.10 -6.02
CA ASP A 281 2.52 8.79 -6.40
C ASP A 281 3.63 7.81 -6.76
N GLU A 282 3.54 6.60 -6.23
CA GLU A 282 4.53 5.55 -6.41
C GLU A 282 3.85 4.17 -6.46
N VAL A 283 4.27 3.34 -7.40
CA VAL A 283 3.96 1.91 -7.45
C VAL A 283 5.18 1.14 -6.98
N GLN A 284 5.01 0.26 -5.99
CA GLN A 284 6.07 -0.56 -5.45
C GLN A 284 5.82 -2.04 -5.76
N PHE A 285 6.69 -2.66 -6.55
CA PHE A 285 6.64 -4.09 -6.83
C PHE A 285 7.40 -4.87 -5.77
N ASP A 286 6.67 -5.77 -5.11
CA ASP A 286 7.26 -6.81 -4.28
C ASP A 286 7.13 -8.18 -4.96
N TYR A 287 7.93 -9.16 -4.53
CA TYR A 287 8.06 -10.46 -5.17
C TYR A 287 8.48 -10.40 -6.64
N VAL A 288 9.20 -9.33 -7.03
CA VAL A 288 9.78 -9.14 -8.36
C VAL A 288 10.98 -10.09 -8.55
N ARG A 289 10.69 -11.38 -8.56
CA ARG A 289 11.67 -12.46 -8.56
C ARG A 289 11.05 -13.82 -8.87
N PHE A 290 11.90 -14.77 -9.17
CA PHE A 290 11.56 -16.19 -9.21
C PHE A 290 11.45 -16.78 -7.79
N PRO A 291 10.79 -17.96 -7.63
CA PRO A 291 10.79 -18.68 -6.36
C PRO A 291 12.24 -19.02 -5.97
N ALA A 292 12.58 -18.78 -4.71
CA ALA A 292 13.94 -19.00 -4.19
C ALA A 292 14.04 -20.19 -3.23
N GLU A 293 12.89 -20.74 -2.81
CA GLU A 293 12.79 -21.90 -1.91
C GLU A 293 12.29 -23.15 -2.66
N GLY A 294 12.20 -24.25 -1.95
CA GLY A 294 11.73 -25.52 -2.51
C GLY A 294 12.76 -26.20 -3.43
N ASP A 295 12.31 -27.23 -4.16
CA ASP A 295 13.17 -27.98 -5.08
C ASP A 295 13.36 -27.20 -6.40
N GLN A 296 14.39 -26.37 -6.42
CA GLN A 296 14.72 -25.53 -7.59
C GLN A 296 15.07 -26.33 -8.85
N LYS A 297 15.50 -27.59 -8.71
CA LYS A 297 15.81 -28.45 -9.85
C LYS A 297 14.56 -29.00 -10.52
N ASP A 298 13.45 -29.04 -9.78
CA ASP A 298 12.16 -29.48 -10.30
C ASP A 298 11.31 -28.33 -10.87
N ALA A 299 11.62 -27.08 -10.55
CA ALA A 299 10.92 -25.92 -11.08
C ALA A 299 11.32 -25.65 -12.54
N SER A 300 10.34 -25.62 -13.45
CA SER A 300 10.52 -25.29 -14.85
C SER A 300 9.66 -24.10 -15.26
N PHE A 301 10.13 -23.33 -16.22
CA PHE A 301 9.59 -22.05 -16.63
C PHE A 301 9.48 -21.95 -18.15
N VAL A 302 8.50 -21.22 -18.64
CA VAL A 302 8.24 -21.08 -20.08
C VAL A 302 9.43 -20.47 -20.84
N PHE A 303 10.11 -19.51 -20.25
CA PHE A 303 11.25 -18.86 -20.91
C PHE A 303 12.36 -19.83 -21.29
N GLN A 304 12.54 -20.94 -20.57
CA GLN A 304 13.59 -21.92 -20.85
C GLN A 304 13.43 -22.57 -22.23
N THR A 305 12.20 -22.62 -22.75
CA THR A 305 11.92 -23.07 -24.12
C THR A 305 11.82 -21.90 -25.10
N ALA A 306 11.18 -20.80 -24.69
CA ALA A 306 10.97 -19.64 -25.56
C ALA A 306 12.28 -18.86 -25.81
N HIS A 307 13.14 -18.77 -24.81
CA HIS A 307 14.40 -18.03 -24.82
C HIS A 307 15.51 -18.88 -24.18
N PRO A 308 16.02 -19.92 -24.86
CA PRO A 308 16.94 -20.89 -24.25
C PRO A 308 18.28 -20.33 -23.75
N THR A 309 18.64 -19.12 -24.19
CA THR A 309 19.89 -18.43 -23.79
C THR A 309 19.68 -17.49 -22.61
N TRP A 310 18.42 -17.26 -22.19
CA TRP A 310 18.12 -16.38 -21.07
C TRP A 310 18.34 -17.08 -19.74
N HIS A 311 18.67 -16.28 -18.74
CA HIS A 311 18.63 -16.63 -17.33
C HIS A 311 17.38 -15.96 -16.69
N ARG A 312 17.13 -16.22 -15.41
CA ARG A 312 16.02 -15.61 -14.68
C ARG A 312 16.15 -14.07 -14.60
N SER A 313 17.39 -13.56 -14.59
CA SER A 313 17.67 -12.11 -14.55
C SER A 313 17.21 -11.38 -15.81
N GLU A 314 17.37 -11.99 -17.00
CA GLU A 314 16.89 -11.40 -18.24
C GLU A 314 15.36 -11.32 -18.29
N VAL A 315 14.67 -12.34 -17.74
CA VAL A 315 13.20 -12.32 -17.64
C VAL A 315 12.73 -11.18 -16.73
N ILE A 316 13.35 -11.02 -15.57
CA ILE A 316 13.00 -9.93 -14.63
C ILE A 316 13.32 -8.57 -15.25
N ALA A 317 14.47 -8.41 -15.89
CA ALA A 317 14.85 -7.15 -16.53
C ALA A 317 13.92 -6.78 -17.70
N ASP A 318 13.52 -7.75 -18.53
CA ASP A 318 12.58 -7.53 -19.63
C ASP A 318 11.18 -7.14 -19.13
N PHE A 319 10.67 -7.84 -18.11
CA PHE A 319 9.43 -7.47 -17.43
C PHE A 319 9.48 -6.03 -16.90
N LEU A 320 10.55 -5.67 -16.18
CA LEU A 320 10.69 -4.34 -15.60
C LEU A 320 10.79 -3.25 -16.67
N LYS A 321 11.47 -3.54 -17.80
CA LYS A 321 11.51 -2.63 -18.95
C LYS A 321 10.11 -2.32 -19.48
N HIS A 322 9.26 -3.34 -19.62
CA HIS A 322 7.87 -3.16 -20.06
C HIS A 322 7.05 -2.42 -19.02
N ALA A 323 7.11 -2.82 -17.76
CA ALA A 323 6.39 -2.17 -16.66
C ALA A 323 6.77 -0.69 -16.51
N TYR A 324 8.06 -0.37 -16.58
CA TYR A 324 8.55 1.01 -16.51
C TYR A 324 8.04 1.86 -17.68
N ALA A 325 8.05 1.32 -18.89
CA ALA A 325 7.53 2.01 -20.07
C ALA A 325 6.03 2.29 -19.98
N GLU A 326 5.25 1.42 -19.33
CA GLU A 326 3.81 1.58 -19.14
C GLU A 326 3.43 2.53 -18.00
N LEU A 327 4.23 2.58 -16.93
CA LEU A 327 3.93 3.35 -15.71
C LEU A 327 4.55 4.76 -15.73
N HIS A 328 5.77 4.90 -16.21
CA HIS A 328 6.49 6.17 -16.18
C HIS A 328 5.77 7.35 -16.89
N PRO A 329 5.07 7.17 -18.02
CA PRO A 329 4.30 8.23 -18.64
C PRO A 329 3.17 8.80 -17.80
N ALA A 330 2.69 8.04 -16.77
CA ALA A 330 1.70 8.52 -15.82
C ALA A 330 2.28 9.43 -14.72
N GLY A 331 3.60 9.65 -14.71
CA GLY A 331 4.30 10.46 -13.71
C GLY A 331 4.47 9.76 -12.35
N VAL A 332 4.24 8.45 -12.29
CA VAL A 332 4.34 7.62 -11.09
C VAL A 332 5.77 7.10 -10.95
N LEU A 333 6.34 7.16 -9.75
CA LEU A 333 7.62 6.50 -9.47
C LEU A 333 7.43 4.97 -9.43
N LEU A 334 8.38 4.23 -9.96
CA LEU A 334 8.45 2.78 -9.82
C LEU A 334 9.54 2.40 -8.81
N SER A 335 9.15 1.74 -7.72
CA SER A 335 10.05 1.19 -6.73
C SER A 335 10.00 -0.34 -6.69
N LEU A 336 11.12 -0.97 -6.30
CA LEU A 336 11.27 -2.42 -6.31
C LEU A 336 11.73 -2.93 -4.94
N ASP A 337 11.00 -3.88 -4.39
CA ASP A 337 11.42 -4.61 -3.19
C ASP A 337 12.37 -5.73 -3.59
N VAL A 338 13.58 -5.69 -3.05
CA VAL A 338 14.59 -6.70 -3.29
C VAL A 338 15.09 -7.30 -1.99
N PHE A 339 15.53 -8.53 -2.02
CA PHE A 339 16.10 -9.14 -0.81
C PHE A 339 17.37 -8.40 -0.36
N GLY A 340 17.49 -8.13 0.93
CA GLY A 340 18.69 -7.51 1.51
C GLY A 340 19.97 -8.29 1.22
N ILE A 341 19.89 -9.64 1.13
CA ILE A 341 21.01 -10.50 0.79
C ILE A 341 21.55 -10.28 -0.63
N MET A 342 20.74 -9.69 -1.53
CA MET A 342 21.17 -9.36 -2.88
C MET A 342 22.28 -8.31 -2.93
N ALA A 343 22.55 -7.62 -1.83
CA ALA A 343 23.75 -6.79 -1.65
C ALA A 343 25.05 -7.55 -1.94
N TRP A 344 25.08 -8.87 -1.75
CA TRP A 344 26.26 -9.69 -2.01
C TRP A 344 26.35 -10.27 -3.43
N GLN A 345 25.28 -10.19 -4.21
CA GLN A 345 25.19 -10.67 -5.60
C GLN A 345 25.85 -12.06 -5.81
N ARG A 346 25.63 -12.97 -4.85
CA ARG A 346 26.22 -14.32 -4.96
C ARG A 346 25.55 -15.07 -6.13
N PRO A 347 26.33 -15.83 -6.93
CA PRO A 347 25.78 -16.55 -8.09
C PRO A 347 24.59 -17.45 -7.79
N VAL A 348 24.56 -18.06 -6.59
CA VAL A 348 23.43 -18.91 -6.17
C VAL A 348 22.16 -18.11 -5.94
N ASP A 349 22.26 -16.92 -5.32
CA ASP A 349 21.11 -16.06 -5.05
C ASP A 349 20.57 -15.46 -6.34
N LEU A 350 21.46 -14.99 -7.23
CA LEU A 350 21.12 -14.54 -8.58
C LEU A 350 20.45 -15.65 -9.40
N GLY A 351 21.03 -16.84 -9.42
CA GLY A 351 20.50 -17.97 -10.16
C GLY A 351 19.12 -18.43 -9.68
N HIS A 352 18.79 -18.25 -8.40
CA HIS A 352 17.48 -18.59 -7.86
C HIS A 352 16.46 -17.45 -8.05
N THR A 353 16.82 -16.24 -7.70
CA THR A 353 15.87 -15.12 -7.66
C THR A 353 15.71 -14.38 -8.99
N GLY A 354 16.78 -14.29 -9.78
CA GLY A 354 16.83 -13.41 -10.93
C GLY A 354 16.98 -11.94 -10.58
N GLN A 355 17.20 -11.58 -9.30
CA GLN A 355 17.37 -10.19 -8.87
C GLN A 355 18.78 -9.67 -9.15
N ASP A 356 19.11 -9.47 -10.41
CA ASP A 356 20.33 -8.76 -10.84
C ASP A 356 20.12 -7.25 -10.64
N ILE A 357 20.68 -6.72 -9.56
CA ILE A 357 20.51 -5.33 -9.17
C ILE A 357 20.99 -4.35 -10.24
N VAL A 358 22.06 -4.67 -10.96
CA VAL A 358 22.58 -3.81 -12.05
C VAL A 358 21.59 -3.69 -13.21
N GLN A 359 20.92 -4.80 -13.54
CA GLN A 359 19.89 -4.79 -14.60
C GLN A 359 18.60 -4.16 -14.13
N MET A 360 18.15 -4.45 -12.90
CA MET A 360 16.92 -3.92 -12.32
C MET A 360 16.98 -2.39 -12.17
N ALA A 361 18.13 -1.85 -11.74
CA ALA A 361 18.34 -0.42 -11.56
C ALA A 361 18.16 0.44 -12.84
N LYS A 362 18.14 -0.19 -14.01
CA LYS A 362 17.91 0.51 -15.29
C LYS A 362 16.43 0.83 -15.52
N TYR A 363 15.54 0.14 -14.84
CA TYR A 363 14.09 0.17 -15.09
C TYR A 363 13.28 0.40 -13.81
N CYS A 364 13.82 1.20 -12.89
CA CYS A 364 13.11 1.69 -11.72
C CYS A 364 13.70 3.03 -11.25
N ASP A 365 12.94 3.74 -10.43
CA ASP A 365 13.36 4.99 -9.81
C ASP A 365 13.98 4.76 -8.43
N VAL A 366 13.48 3.75 -7.72
CA VAL A 366 13.86 3.44 -6.34
C VAL A 366 14.09 1.95 -6.15
N LEU A 367 15.19 1.57 -5.50
CA LEU A 367 15.40 0.24 -4.94
C LEU A 367 15.11 0.27 -3.44
N SER A 368 14.26 -0.64 -3.00
CA SER A 368 13.86 -0.80 -1.61
C SER A 368 14.32 -2.15 -1.05
N PRO A 369 15.61 -2.28 -0.68
CA PRO A 369 16.11 -3.54 -0.15
C PRO A 369 15.53 -3.83 1.23
N MET A 370 15.05 -5.06 1.43
CA MET A 370 14.50 -5.57 2.69
C MET A 370 15.64 -5.95 3.65
N ILE A 371 16.22 -4.93 4.30
CA ILE A 371 17.36 -5.10 5.20
C ILE A 371 16.83 -5.30 6.63
N TYR A 372 16.30 -6.49 6.91
CA TYR A 372 15.87 -6.87 8.25
C TYR A 372 17.00 -7.61 8.96
N PRO A 373 17.69 -7.02 9.95
CA PRO A 373 18.89 -7.64 10.55
C PRO A 373 18.66 -9.07 11.02
N SER A 374 17.50 -9.37 11.57
CA SER A 374 17.15 -10.71 12.05
C SER A 374 17.11 -11.80 10.96
N HIS A 375 17.11 -11.43 9.67
CA HIS A 375 17.06 -12.37 8.53
C HIS A 375 18.46 -12.78 8.02
N PHE A 376 19.54 -12.12 8.46
CA PHE A 376 20.92 -12.41 8.02
C PHE A 376 21.55 -13.56 8.81
N PHE A 377 20.89 -14.69 8.82
CA PHE A 377 21.27 -15.85 9.62
C PHE A 377 22.59 -16.47 9.15
N GLY A 378 23.53 -16.67 10.09
CA GLY A 378 24.79 -17.34 9.82
C GLY A 378 25.80 -16.54 8.99
N MET A 379 25.56 -15.23 8.81
CA MET A 379 26.47 -14.35 8.07
C MET A 379 27.48 -13.68 8.99
N ASP A 380 28.67 -13.42 8.43
CA ASP A 380 29.78 -12.66 9.02
C ASP A 380 30.21 -13.12 10.42
N GLY A 381 29.92 -14.39 10.78
CA GLY A 381 30.24 -14.96 12.09
C GLY A 381 29.41 -14.37 13.26
N ILE A 382 28.41 -13.55 12.98
CA ILE A 382 27.56 -12.92 14.01
C ILE A 382 26.48 -13.90 14.43
N ALA A 383 26.52 -14.34 15.70
CA ALA A 383 25.60 -15.35 16.23
C ALA A 383 24.13 -14.86 16.31
N HIS A 384 23.94 -13.56 16.56
CA HIS A 384 22.62 -12.94 16.70
C HIS A 384 22.49 -11.71 15.78
N PRO A 385 22.29 -11.90 14.46
CA PRO A 385 22.21 -10.79 13.52
C PRO A 385 21.14 -9.76 13.85
N GLY A 386 19.99 -10.22 14.40
CA GLY A 386 18.92 -9.34 14.84
C GLY A 386 19.30 -8.33 15.92
N ASP A 387 20.39 -8.57 16.66
CA ASP A 387 20.92 -7.66 17.68
C ASP A 387 22.09 -6.81 17.16
N ALA A 388 22.40 -6.87 15.84
CA ALA A 388 23.46 -6.11 15.18
C ALA A 388 22.92 -5.30 13.97
N PRO A 389 21.91 -4.41 14.16
CA PRO A 389 21.29 -3.68 13.08
C PRO A 389 22.27 -2.76 12.33
N GLU A 390 23.17 -2.10 13.05
CA GLU A 390 24.19 -1.20 12.49
C GLU A 390 25.10 -1.94 11.48
N HIS A 391 25.55 -3.14 11.83
CA HIS A 391 26.39 -3.94 10.93
C HIS A 391 25.65 -4.33 9.65
N PHE A 392 24.48 -4.98 9.76
CA PHE A 392 23.81 -5.54 8.60
C PHE A 392 23.20 -4.48 7.68
N ILE A 393 22.68 -3.38 8.26
CA ILE A 393 22.18 -2.27 7.46
C ILE A 393 23.35 -1.56 6.79
N GLY A 394 24.40 -1.24 7.54
CA GLY A 394 25.57 -0.55 7.00
C GLY A 394 26.26 -1.31 5.87
N GLU A 395 26.51 -2.61 6.07
CA GLU A 395 27.15 -3.45 5.04
C GLU A 395 26.25 -3.66 3.81
N SER A 396 24.96 -3.89 4.00
CA SER A 396 24.03 -4.03 2.88
C SER A 396 23.95 -2.74 2.06
N MET A 397 23.75 -1.59 2.72
CA MET A 397 23.61 -0.30 2.05
C MET A 397 24.88 0.08 1.27
N LYS A 398 26.07 -0.02 1.87
CA LYS A 398 27.35 0.24 1.16
C LYS A 398 27.49 -0.59 -0.10
N ARG A 399 27.06 -1.86 -0.05
CA ARG A 399 27.12 -2.76 -1.20
C ARG A 399 26.11 -2.38 -2.28
N PHE A 400 24.87 -2.05 -1.91
CA PHE A 400 23.86 -1.55 -2.86
C PHE A 400 24.34 -0.25 -3.53
N GLU A 401 24.87 0.71 -2.78
CA GLU A 401 25.46 1.94 -3.32
C GLU A 401 26.59 1.65 -4.33
N LEU A 402 27.45 0.68 -4.03
CA LEU A 402 28.53 0.30 -4.92
C LEU A 402 28.01 -0.37 -6.21
N ILE A 403 27.02 -1.27 -6.09
CA ILE A 403 26.44 -2.02 -7.22
C ILE A 403 25.68 -1.08 -8.15
N THR A 404 24.99 -0.08 -7.61
CA THR A 404 24.18 0.87 -8.38
C THR A 404 24.95 2.12 -8.82
N LYS A 405 26.25 2.16 -8.53
CA LYS A 405 27.09 3.31 -8.90
C LYS A 405 27.05 3.60 -10.39
N GLY A 406 26.66 4.82 -10.73
CA GLY A 406 26.52 5.29 -12.12
C GLY A 406 25.13 5.05 -12.73
N SER A 407 24.17 4.56 -11.95
CA SER A 407 22.75 4.62 -12.27
C SER A 407 22.09 5.78 -11.53
N ASP A 408 20.91 6.19 -12.01
CA ASP A 408 20.12 7.27 -11.39
C ASP A 408 19.18 6.76 -10.30
N VAL A 409 19.18 5.46 -10.01
CA VAL A 409 18.32 4.86 -8.99
C VAL A 409 18.71 5.30 -7.59
N VAL A 410 17.73 5.56 -6.73
CA VAL A 410 17.97 5.84 -5.31
C VAL A 410 17.68 4.60 -4.46
N ILE A 411 18.31 4.51 -3.29
CA ILE A 411 18.13 3.39 -2.37
C ILE A 411 17.33 3.86 -1.15
N ARG A 412 16.20 3.21 -0.93
CA ARG A 412 15.28 3.45 0.19
C ARG A 412 14.97 2.14 0.90
N PRO A 413 15.72 1.81 1.96
CA PRO A 413 15.61 0.49 2.58
C PRO A 413 14.32 0.28 3.35
N TRP A 414 13.81 -0.94 3.33
CA TRP A 414 12.89 -1.47 4.32
C TRP A 414 13.64 -1.78 5.61
N LEU A 415 13.17 -1.23 6.72
CA LEU A 415 13.74 -1.40 8.05
C LEU A 415 12.81 -2.23 8.95
N GLN A 416 13.40 -2.98 9.86
CA GLN A 416 12.69 -3.88 10.75
C GLN A 416 11.95 -3.13 11.85
N ALA A 417 10.61 -3.12 11.80
CA ALA A 417 9.74 -2.57 12.82
C ALA A 417 8.94 -3.68 13.56
N PHE A 418 9.54 -4.85 13.75
CA PHE A 418 8.93 -5.99 14.44
C PHE A 418 9.95 -6.73 15.28
N ARG A 419 9.47 -7.37 16.37
CA ARG A 419 10.32 -8.17 17.25
C ARG A 419 10.40 -9.61 16.74
N TRP A 420 11.52 -9.98 16.13
CA TRP A 420 11.81 -11.35 15.74
C TRP A 420 13.31 -11.61 15.82
N ARG A 421 13.71 -12.67 16.52
CA ARG A 421 15.13 -13.07 16.73
C ARG A 421 16.03 -11.90 17.14
N THR A 422 15.50 -10.98 17.95
CA THR A 422 16.24 -9.87 18.56
C THR A 422 15.84 -9.68 20.02
N LYS A 423 16.79 -9.40 20.88
CA LYS A 423 16.60 -9.05 22.28
C LYS A 423 16.55 -7.55 22.50
N THR A 424 17.11 -6.76 21.57
CA THR A 424 17.34 -5.32 21.70
C THR A 424 16.23 -4.48 21.06
N TYR A 425 15.14 -5.08 20.56
CA TYR A 425 14.04 -4.36 19.90
C TYR A 425 13.39 -3.32 20.82
N SER A 426 13.69 -2.05 20.55
CA SER A 426 13.34 -0.87 21.37
C SER A 426 13.21 0.37 20.46
N PRO A 427 12.80 1.55 20.97
CA PRO A 427 12.91 2.81 20.20
C PRO A 427 14.34 3.08 19.71
N LYS A 428 15.35 2.83 20.55
CA LYS A 428 16.77 3.00 20.16
C LYS A 428 17.17 2.06 19.02
N TYR A 429 16.62 0.85 18.95
CA TYR A 429 16.82 -0.05 17.82
C TYR A 429 16.31 0.55 16.50
N ILE A 430 15.18 1.26 16.54
CA ILE A 430 14.63 1.98 15.38
C ILE A 430 15.54 3.12 14.97
N GLU A 431 15.99 3.94 15.92
CA GLU A 431 16.90 5.07 15.69
C GLU A 431 18.20 4.64 15.02
N VAL A 432 18.86 3.59 15.54
CA VAL A 432 20.10 3.04 14.99
C VAL A 432 19.93 2.59 13.54
N GLN A 433 18.80 1.96 13.20
CA GLN A 433 18.53 1.55 11.82
C GLN A 433 18.42 2.74 10.87
N VAL A 434 17.65 3.79 11.29
CA VAL A 434 17.45 4.99 10.47
C VAL A 434 18.77 5.76 10.30
N GLU A 435 19.51 5.98 11.39
CA GLU A 435 20.81 6.66 11.39
C GLU A 435 21.80 5.94 10.46
N THR A 436 21.91 4.62 10.60
CA THR A 436 22.82 3.81 9.78
C THR A 436 22.43 3.87 8.31
N ALA A 437 21.15 3.69 7.97
CA ALA A 437 20.68 3.76 6.60
C ALA A 437 20.98 5.12 5.96
N LYS A 438 20.68 6.23 6.66
CA LYS A 438 20.96 7.61 6.21
C LYS A 438 22.45 7.84 6.00
N ASN A 439 23.30 7.39 6.95
CA ASN A 439 24.76 7.62 6.88
C ASN A 439 25.46 6.76 5.82
N THR A 440 24.77 5.75 5.29
CA THR A 440 25.30 4.85 4.25
C THR A 440 24.56 4.98 2.91
N GLY A 441 24.02 6.16 2.58
CA GLY A 441 23.48 6.47 1.26
C GLY A 441 21.94 6.45 1.14
N GLY A 442 21.22 5.83 2.08
CA GLY A 442 19.77 5.72 2.03
C GLY A 442 19.04 7.05 1.94
N ILE A 443 18.02 7.15 1.07
CA ILE A 443 17.15 8.31 0.92
C ILE A 443 15.79 8.02 1.52
N GLY A 444 15.65 8.32 2.81
CA GLY A 444 14.49 7.95 3.58
C GLY A 444 14.50 6.46 3.99
N PHE A 445 13.33 5.96 4.37
CA PHE A 445 13.14 4.59 4.86
C PHE A 445 11.68 4.17 4.83
N LEU A 446 11.46 2.85 4.83
CA LEU A 446 10.16 2.22 4.95
C LEU A 446 10.17 1.28 6.15
N PHE A 447 9.22 1.39 7.08
CA PHE A 447 9.08 0.47 8.20
C PHE A 447 8.12 -0.67 7.89
N TRP A 448 8.59 -1.90 8.00
CA TRP A 448 7.79 -3.10 7.85
C TRP A 448 7.33 -3.65 9.20
N ASN A 449 6.02 -3.86 9.33
CA ASN A 449 5.42 -4.65 10.40
C ASN A 449 4.12 -5.31 9.90
N ALA A 450 4.09 -6.63 9.78
CA ALA A 450 2.94 -7.38 9.28
C ALA A 450 1.67 -7.23 10.16
N SER A 451 1.84 -6.94 11.46
CA SER A 451 0.73 -6.69 12.39
C SER A 451 0.30 -5.22 12.44
N ASN A 452 0.95 -4.35 11.66
CA ASN A 452 0.76 -2.90 11.68
C ASN A 452 0.88 -2.30 13.10
N ASP A 453 1.83 -2.81 13.91
CA ASP A 453 2.20 -2.25 15.21
C ASP A 453 3.45 -1.37 15.08
N TYR A 454 3.24 -0.06 15.16
CA TYR A 454 4.30 0.94 15.07
C TYR A 454 4.62 1.61 16.41
N SER A 455 4.33 0.93 17.54
CA SER A 455 4.59 1.46 18.88
C SER A 455 6.04 1.89 19.11
N LYS A 456 7.02 1.14 18.57
CA LYS A 456 8.44 1.49 18.70
C LYS A 456 8.87 2.61 17.75
N PRO A 457 8.52 2.60 16.44
CA PRO A 457 8.67 3.77 15.58
C PRO A 457 8.05 5.05 16.14
N TYR A 458 6.82 4.98 16.69
CA TYR A 458 6.17 6.15 17.30
C TYR A 458 6.94 6.71 18.49
N ALA A 459 7.54 5.83 19.30
CA ALA A 459 8.33 6.26 20.45
C ALA A 459 9.71 6.83 20.05
N ALA A 460 10.26 6.41 18.91
CA ALA A 460 11.55 6.89 18.39
C ALA A 460 11.44 8.24 17.64
N MET A 461 10.37 8.47 16.90
CA MET A 461 10.22 9.64 16.01
C MET A 461 10.42 11.00 16.69
N PRO A 462 9.93 11.27 17.92
CA PRO A 462 10.14 12.57 18.55
C PRO A 462 11.61 12.91 18.74
N GLU A 463 12.43 11.95 19.18
CA GLU A 463 13.88 12.13 19.35
C GLU A 463 14.57 12.30 18.00
N MET A 464 14.24 11.47 17.01
CA MET A 464 14.79 11.59 15.65
C MET A 464 14.46 12.95 15.02
N ARG A 465 13.27 13.50 15.25
CA ARG A 465 12.90 14.84 14.77
C ARG A 465 13.65 15.95 15.47
N ALA A 466 13.86 15.84 16.78
CA ALA A 466 14.62 16.82 17.54
C ALA A 466 16.08 16.89 17.09
N ALA A 467 16.68 15.73 16.76
CA ALA A 467 18.04 15.59 16.25
C ALA A 467 18.08 15.34 14.72
N LYS A 468 17.24 16.03 13.97
CA LYS A 468 16.95 15.77 12.53
C LYS A 468 18.18 15.55 11.66
N GLY A 469 19.24 16.34 11.80
CA GLY A 469 20.47 16.22 11.02
C GLY A 469 21.22 14.90 11.22
N GLN A 470 20.96 14.20 12.32
CA GLN A 470 21.51 12.88 12.59
C GLN A 470 20.76 11.79 11.80
N TYR A 471 19.45 11.94 11.60
CA TYR A 471 18.57 10.89 11.07
C TYR A 471 18.04 11.19 9.67
N PHE A 472 17.87 12.45 9.32
CA PHE A 472 17.24 12.89 8.08
C PHE A 472 18.18 13.76 7.25
N ARG A 473 18.03 13.70 5.91
CA ARG A 473 18.90 14.45 4.98
C ARG A 473 18.50 15.90 4.87
N GLY A 474 17.21 16.23 4.87
CA GLY A 474 16.68 17.58 4.69
C GLY A 474 16.25 18.24 5.99
N ASP A 475 16.26 19.56 6.00
CA ASP A 475 15.74 20.36 7.11
C ASP A 475 14.21 20.38 7.16
N GLU A 476 13.57 20.47 5.99
CA GLU A 476 12.15 20.30 5.81
C GLU A 476 11.93 19.40 4.61
N LEU A 477 11.05 18.41 4.77
CA LEU A 477 10.61 17.62 3.62
C LEU A 477 9.62 18.46 2.81
N PRO A 478 9.78 18.55 1.48
CA PRO A 478 8.78 19.17 0.65
C PRO A 478 7.42 18.52 0.93
N ASN A 479 6.40 19.34 1.13
CA ASN A 479 5.03 18.83 1.15
C ASN A 479 4.65 18.49 -0.30
N PRO A 480 4.40 17.21 -0.65
CA PRO A 480 4.05 16.84 -2.03
C PRO A 480 2.89 17.66 -2.60
N VAL A 481 1.89 17.98 -1.77
CA VAL A 481 0.76 18.83 -2.15
C VAL A 481 1.21 20.25 -2.54
N GLN A 482 2.15 20.82 -1.80
CA GLN A 482 2.68 22.15 -2.12
C GLN A 482 3.60 22.13 -3.34
N ALA A 483 4.39 21.08 -3.51
CA ALA A 483 5.22 20.90 -4.70
C ALA A 483 4.38 20.75 -5.97
N GLY A 484 3.29 19.99 -5.92
CA GLY A 484 2.34 19.84 -7.05
C GLY A 484 1.59 21.13 -7.40
N LEU A 485 1.28 21.97 -6.41
CA LEU A 485 0.65 23.28 -6.63
C LEU A 485 1.63 24.31 -7.22
N ALA A 486 2.90 24.27 -6.83
CA ALA A 486 3.94 25.17 -7.36
C ALA A 486 4.31 24.86 -8.83
N SER A 487 4.09 23.64 -9.29
CA SER A 487 4.37 23.23 -10.67
C SER A 487 3.21 23.51 -11.65
N ASN A 488 2.10 24.13 -11.22
CA ASN A 488 0.96 24.47 -12.09
C ASN A 488 0.91 25.99 -12.33
N PRO A 489 1.56 26.56 -13.40
CA PRO A 489 1.62 28.00 -13.65
C PRO A 489 0.32 28.58 -14.22
N ALA A 490 -0.81 27.89 -14.20
CA ALA A 490 -2.06 28.28 -14.85
C ALA A 490 -3.15 28.83 -13.90
N ALA A 491 -2.78 29.59 -12.88
CA ALA A 491 -3.77 30.27 -12.02
C ALA A 491 -3.43 31.74 -11.73
N THR A 492 -2.75 32.41 -12.62
CA THR A 492 -2.74 33.88 -12.64
C THR A 492 -3.84 34.35 -13.60
N THR A 493 -5.04 34.56 -13.04
CA THR A 493 -6.07 35.34 -13.72
C THR A 493 -5.52 36.75 -13.91
N ASP A 494 -5.28 37.07 -15.16
CA ASP A 494 -5.13 38.44 -15.66
C ASP A 494 -6.38 39.25 -15.28
N ARG A 495 -6.25 40.10 -14.28
CA ARG A 495 -7.17 41.19 -13.96
C ARG A 495 -6.44 42.50 -14.17
N SER A 496 -6.22 42.89 -15.45
CA SER A 496 -5.92 44.27 -15.74
C SER A 496 -6.36 44.60 -17.15
N GLY A 497 -7.40 45.38 -17.29
CA GLY A 497 -7.75 45.97 -18.58
C GLY A 497 -9.20 46.39 -18.76
N ILE A 498 -9.70 47.25 -17.85
CA ILE A 498 -10.77 48.17 -18.23
C ILE A 498 -10.40 49.50 -17.56
N ASP A 499 -9.81 50.38 -18.34
CA ASP A 499 -9.97 51.83 -18.28
C ASP A 499 -9.24 52.48 -19.44
N LYS A 500 -9.97 52.78 -20.50
CA LYS A 500 -10.11 54.03 -21.25
C LYS A 500 -10.72 53.78 -22.62
#